data_6e02cccf4b59cc3c21e3b3c3ccc37230
#
_entry.id   6e02cccf4b59cc3c21e3b3c3ccc37230
#
_cell.length_a   1.000
_cell.length_b   1.000
_cell.length_c   1.000
_cell.angle_alpha   90.00
_cell.angle_beta   90.00
_cell.angle_gamma   90.00
#
_symmetry.space_group_name_H-M   'P 1'
#
loop_
_entity.id
_entity.type
_entity.pdbx_description
1 polymer ?
#
loop_
_entity_poly.entity_id
_entity_poly.type
_entity_poly.pdbx_seq_one_letter_code
_entity_poly.pdbx_strand_id
1 'polypeptide(L)'
;MNSDASTIQVVLIAGGMGERLRHRTHDAIPKALLKLGDKPIIDYCIELFSKNGFKDFVLLLGHGGDQLKDYVGDGSKFGITVKYSLEKEKLGKAGAIKQGLDIGVIDRKKACIITYPDDLILNKDFPKQLLRRHMVGKEKGCLSTVVRVNKTIYRYGVVNTDDEGFVISFEEKPPVMMPANVAIYVLEPHVYEIIDKFVDMSKKPIDFEDVVVPELVRRRVLYSFTIPYESWIPINEEKEFRQAEKALGIKGSNNGTV
;
A
#
# COMPACT_ATOMS: atom_id res chain seq x y z
N MET A 1 -18.44 -18.41 -4.09
CA MET A 1 -17.62 -18.56 -5.32
C MET A 1 -16.19 -18.18 -4.96
N ASN A 2 -15.22 -19.05 -5.22
CA ASN A 2 -13.81 -18.70 -5.04
C ASN A 2 -13.45 -17.75 -6.18
N SER A 3 -13.19 -16.47 -5.87
CA SER A 3 -12.50 -15.61 -6.82
C SER A 3 -11.11 -16.19 -7.04
N ASP A 4 -10.84 -16.57 -8.28
CA ASP A 4 -9.52 -17.11 -8.64
C ASP A 4 -8.50 -15.96 -8.60
N ALA A 5 -7.55 -16.04 -7.68
CA ALA A 5 -6.49 -15.04 -7.52
C ALA A 5 -5.70 -14.83 -8.82
N SER A 6 -5.65 -15.83 -9.71
CA SER A 6 -4.96 -15.74 -11.00
C SER A 6 -5.63 -14.78 -12.00
N THR A 7 -6.89 -14.41 -11.78
CA THR A 7 -7.64 -13.48 -12.64
C THR A 7 -7.51 -12.02 -12.21
N ILE A 8 -6.86 -11.74 -11.09
CA ILE A 8 -6.75 -10.41 -10.48
C ILE A 8 -5.31 -9.92 -10.62
N GLN A 9 -5.14 -8.67 -11.04
CA GLN A 9 -3.83 -8.03 -11.08
C GLN A 9 -3.44 -7.45 -9.72
N VAL A 10 -2.17 -7.57 -9.35
CA VAL A 10 -1.60 -6.85 -8.20
C VAL A 10 -0.81 -5.65 -8.72
N VAL A 11 -1.27 -4.46 -8.40
CA VAL A 11 -0.66 -3.19 -8.83
C VAL A 11 0.12 -2.60 -7.66
N LEU A 12 1.45 -2.60 -7.76
CA LEU A 12 2.35 -2.04 -6.77
C LEU A 12 2.72 -0.60 -7.17
N ILE A 13 2.37 0.37 -6.32
CA ILE A 13 2.79 1.77 -6.51
C ILE A 13 4.13 1.97 -5.79
N ALA A 14 5.20 2.14 -6.55
CA ALA A 14 6.57 2.22 -6.07
C ALA A 14 7.30 3.48 -6.58
N GLY A 15 6.60 4.61 -6.68
CA GLY A 15 7.14 5.89 -7.18
C GLY A 15 7.70 6.82 -6.10
N GLY A 16 7.60 6.47 -4.81
CA GLY A 16 7.96 7.34 -3.71
C GLY A 16 9.47 7.51 -3.50
N MET A 17 9.93 8.75 -3.23
CA MET A 17 11.35 9.08 -3.02
C MET A 17 11.93 8.55 -1.69
N GLY A 18 11.09 8.18 -0.71
CA GLY A 18 11.56 7.65 0.57
C GLY A 18 12.37 8.61 1.43
N GLU A 19 12.12 9.93 1.35
CA GLU A 19 12.91 11.00 1.95
C GLU A 19 13.20 10.82 3.45
N ARG A 20 12.25 10.29 4.20
CA ARG A 20 12.38 10.04 5.65
C ARG A 20 13.34 8.89 6.00
N LEU A 21 13.70 8.06 5.01
CA LEU A 21 14.69 6.99 5.13
C LEU A 21 15.97 7.28 4.32
N ARG A 22 16.22 8.56 3.96
CA ARG A 22 17.38 8.98 3.17
C ARG A 22 18.71 8.57 3.82
N HIS A 23 18.80 8.57 5.14
CA HIS A 23 19.98 8.10 5.88
C HIS A 23 20.31 6.61 5.64
N ARG A 24 19.32 5.80 5.18
CA ARG A 24 19.50 4.40 4.78
C ARG A 24 19.66 4.21 3.28
N THR A 25 18.91 5.00 2.49
CA THR A 25 18.95 4.90 1.02
C THR A 25 20.16 5.62 0.44
N HIS A 26 20.70 6.62 1.14
CA HIS A 26 21.75 7.55 0.66
C HIS A 26 21.42 8.17 -0.70
N ASP A 27 20.13 8.29 -1.03
CA ASP A 27 19.60 8.65 -2.36
C ASP A 27 20.10 7.75 -3.51
N ALA A 28 20.79 6.66 -3.19
CA ALA A 28 21.40 5.75 -4.17
C ALA A 28 20.49 4.59 -4.57
N ILE A 29 19.59 4.19 -3.67
CA ILE A 29 18.67 3.07 -3.91
C ILE A 29 17.23 3.48 -3.55
N PRO A 30 16.21 3.01 -4.29
CA PRO A 30 14.83 3.23 -3.93
C PRO A 30 14.48 2.52 -2.62
N LYS A 31 13.60 3.12 -1.81
CA LYS A 31 13.17 2.60 -0.50
C LYS A 31 12.75 1.13 -0.56
N ALA A 32 12.06 0.73 -1.61
CA ALA A 32 11.58 -0.64 -1.78
C ALA A 32 12.72 -1.69 -1.92
N LEU A 33 13.94 -1.24 -2.26
CA LEU A 33 15.14 -2.09 -2.31
C LEU A 33 15.97 -2.06 -1.02
N LEU A 34 15.59 -1.29 -0.01
CA LEU A 34 16.22 -1.38 1.30
C LEU A 34 16.08 -2.80 1.84
N LYS A 35 17.18 -3.36 2.31
CA LYS A 35 17.17 -4.69 2.92
C LYS A 35 16.51 -4.64 4.30
N LEU A 36 15.53 -5.50 4.48
CA LEU A 36 14.89 -5.81 5.75
C LEU A 36 15.25 -7.27 6.09
N GLY A 37 16.30 -7.45 6.88
CA GLY A 37 16.97 -8.74 7.03
C GLY A 37 17.80 -9.09 5.80
N ASP A 38 17.57 -10.27 5.24
CA ASP A 38 18.33 -10.84 4.12
C ASP A 38 17.82 -10.43 2.74
N LYS A 39 16.62 -9.85 2.66
CA LYS A 39 15.97 -9.51 1.38
C LYS A 39 15.38 -8.09 1.37
N PRO A 40 15.18 -7.49 0.18
CA PRO A 40 14.55 -6.18 0.04
C PRO A 40 13.10 -6.14 0.53
N ILE A 41 12.65 -4.96 0.93
CA ILE A 41 11.27 -4.73 1.40
C ILE A 41 10.24 -5.19 0.36
N ILE A 42 10.46 -4.91 -0.92
CA ILE A 42 9.54 -5.29 -2.00
C ILE A 42 9.28 -6.81 -2.07
N ASP A 43 10.25 -7.63 -1.69
CA ASP A 43 10.12 -9.08 -1.75
C ASP A 43 9.03 -9.58 -0.80
N TYR A 44 8.90 -8.97 0.38
CA TYR A 44 7.84 -9.33 1.33
C TYR A 44 6.45 -9.12 0.75
N CYS A 45 6.25 -8.01 0.03
CA CYS A 45 4.98 -7.73 -0.63
C CYS A 45 4.73 -8.70 -1.80
N ILE A 46 5.69 -8.87 -2.72
CA ILE A 46 5.54 -9.78 -3.85
C ILE A 46 5.28 -11.21 -3.37
N GLU A 47 6.06 -11.70 -2.42
CA GLU A 47 5.90 -13.06 -1.87
C GLU A 47 4.55 -13.25 -1.17
N LEU A 48 4.06 -12.24 -0.45
CA LEU A 48 2.76 -12.31 0.21
C LEU A 48 1.66 -12.63 -0.80
N PHE A 49 1.63 -11.92 -1.91
CA PHE A 49 0.61 -12.12 -2.94
C PHE A 49 0.90 -13.37 -3.80
N SER A 50 2.14 -13.58 -4.26
CA SER A 50 2.48 -14.71 -5.13
C SER A 50 2.26 -16.07 -4.48
N LYS A 51 2.57 -16.21 -3.18
CA LYS A 51 2.29 -17.42 -2.38
C LYS A 51 0.79 -17.65 -2.14
N ASN A 52 -0.04 -16.62 -2.31
CA ASN A 52 -1.49 -16.72 -2.25
C ASN A 52 -2.16 -16.91 -3.64
N GLY A 53 -1.37 -17.19 -4.68
CA GLY A 53 -1.86 -17.56 -6.01
C GLY A 53 -1.95 -16.43 -7.02
N PHE A 54 -1.61 -15.19 -6.64
CA PHE A 54 -1.56 -14.07 -7.59
C PHE A 54 -0.34 -14.19 -8.49
N LYS A 55 -0.54 -14.03 -9.81
CA LYS A 55 0.52 -14.24 -10.81
C LYS A 55 0.73 -13.05 -11.75
N ASP A 56 -0.23 -12.13 -11.85
CA ASP A 56 -0.21 -11.00 -12.77
C ASP A 56 0.09 -9.71 -11.97
N PHE A 57 1.29 -9.18 -12.12
CA PHE A 57 1.74 -8.00 -11.38
C PHE A 57 1.98 -6.81 -12.33
N VAL A 58 1.70 -5.63 -11.83
CA VAL A 58 2.03 -4.35 -12.47
C VAL A 58 2.79 -3.50 -11.46
N LEU A 59 3.95 -3.01 -11.83
CA LEU A 59 4.72 -2.06 -11.04
C LEU A 59 4.62 -0.66 -11.65
N LEU A 60 4.03 0.26 -10.89
CA LEU A 60 3.98 1.68 -11.23
C LEU A 60 5.17 2.36 -10.56
N LEU A 61 6.17 2.70 -11.37
CA LEU A 61 7.50 3.09 -10.95
C LEU A 61 7.71 4.60 -11.14
N GLY A 62 8.40 5.22 -10.17
CA GLY A 62 8.85 6.59 -10.22
C GLY A 62 10.35 6.69 -9.97
N HIS A 63 10.72 7.41 -8.91
CA HIS A 63 12.13 7.59 -8.54
C HIS A 63 12.85 6.26 -8.30
N GLY A 64 14.00 6.07 -8.95
CA GLY A 64 14.76 4.80 -8.87
C GLY A 64 14.06 3.60 -9.53
N GLY A 65 13.07 3.86 -10.40
CA GLY A 65 12.26 2.84 -11.03
C GLY A 65 13.06 1.86 -11.89
N ASP A 66 14.12 2.31 -12.57
CA ASP A 66 14.98 1.43 -13.37
C ASP A 66 15.68 0.39 -12.49
N GLN A 67 16.17 0.77 -11.31
CA GLN A 67 16.78 -0.17 -10.35
C GLN A 67 15.77 -1.21 -9.85
N LEU A 68 14.51 -0.81 -9.59
CA LEU A 68 13.44 -1.73 -9.22
C LEU A 68 13.10 -2.68 -10.37
N LYS A 69 13.03 -2.17 -11.60
CA LYS A 69 12.80 -2.96 -12.81
C LYS A 69 13.92 -3.98 -13.04
N ASP A 70 15.17 -3.56 -12.91
CA ASP A 70 16.34 -4.44 -13.05
C ASP A 70 16.34 -5.53 -11.97
N TYR A 71 15.99 -5.16 -10.73
CA TYR A 71 15.94 -6.10 -9.61
C TYR A 71 14.81 -7.14 -9.76
N VAL A 72 13.60 -6.72 -10.12
CA VAL A 72 12.45 -7.62 -10.23
C VAL A 72 12.51 -8.43 -11.54
N GLY A 73 13.02 -7.83 -12.61
CA GLY A 73 13.15 -8.46 -13.94
C GLY A 73 11.80 -8.78 -14.55
N ASP A 74 11.67 -9.95 -15.14
CA ASP A 74 10.42 -10.46 -15.73
C ASP A 74 9.47 -11.09 -14.67
N GLY A 75 9.88 -11.15 -13.41
CA GLY A 75 9.15 -11.74 -12.31
C GLY A 75 9.35 -13.24 -12.12
N SER A 76 10.10 -13.90 -12.99
CA SER A 76 10.31 -15.36 -12.97
C SER A 76 10.88 -15.87 -11.65
N LYS A 77 11.80 -15.12 -11.02
CA LYS A 77 12.36 -15.47 -9.69
C LYS A 77 11.31 -15.53 -8.57
N PHE A 78 10.16 -14.88 -8.74
CA PHE A 78 9.04 -14.92 -7.80
C PHE A 78 7.89 -15.82 -8.29
N GLY A 79 8.04 -16.43 -9.47
CA GLY A 79 7.01 -17.23 -10.12
C GLY A 79 5.77 -16.43 -10.55
N ILE A 80 5.97 -15.20 -10.99
CA ILE A 80 4.95 -14.25 -11.45
C ILE A 80 5.30 -13.68 -12.81
N THR A 81 4.37 -13.00 -13.46
CA THR A 81 4.61 -12.12 -14.61
C THR A 81 4.48 -10.67 -14.19
N VAL A 82 5.34 -9.79 -14.70
CA VAL A 82 5.38 -8.38 -14.32
C VAL A 82 5.32 -7.48 -15.53
N LYS A 83 4.46 -6.46 -15.47
CA LYS A 83 4.45 -5.33 -16.40
C LYS A 83 4.86 -4.07 -15.66
N TYR A 84 5.37 -3.09 -16.39
CA TYR A 84 5.92 -1.87 -15.82
C TYR A 84 5.33 -0.63 -16.46
N SER A 85 5.04 0.37 -15.62
CA SER A 85 4.80 1.76 -16.03
C SER A 85 5.82 2.64 -15.32
N LEU A 86 6.62 3.39 -16.07
CA LEU A 86 7.59 4.34 -15.51
C LEU A 86 7.07 5.76 -15.71
N GLU A 87 6.89 6.50 -14.63
CA GLU A 87 6.55 7.93 -14.70
C GLU A 87 7.79 8.77 -14.98
N LYS A 88 7.68 9.72 -15.91
CA LYS A 88 8.75 10.67 -16.23
C LYS A 88 8.75 11.89 -15.31
N GLU A 89 7.65 12.14 -14.67
CA GLU A 89 7.41 13.23 -13.71
C GLU A 89 6.45 12.72 -12.64
N LYS A 90 6.42 13.38 -11.48
CA LYS A 90 5.56 12.97 -10.36
C LYS A 90 4.09 13.07 -10.74
N LEU A 91 3.40 11.94 -10.85
CA LEU A 91 1.99 11.86 -11.26
C LEU A 91 1.02 11.85 -10.07
N GLY A 92 1.47 11.45 -8.89
CA GLY A 92 0.62 11.08 -7.77
C GLY A 92 -0.04 9.71 -7.98
N LYS A 93 -0.67 9.19 -6.94
CA LYS A 93 -1.19 7.81 -6.95
C LYS A 93 -2.26 7.57 -8.02
N ALA A 94 -3.22 8.49 -8.13
CA ALA A 94 -4.26 8.39 -9.16
C ALA A 94 -3.70 8.58 -10.57
N GLY A 95 -2.76 9.51 -10.73
CA GLY A 95 -2.10 9.74 -12.02
C GLY A 95 -1.29 8.54 -12.48
N ALA A 96 -0.56 7.87 -11.58
CA ALA A 96 0.19 6.65 -11.89
C ALA A 96 -0.73 5.51 -12.33
N ILE A 97 -1.86 5.30 -11.62
CA ILE A 97 -2.87 4.31 -12.00
C ILE A 97 -3.47 4.66 -13.38
N LYS A 98 -3.85 5.92 -13.59
CA LYS A 98 -4.39 6.40 -14.86
C LYS A 98 -3.41 6.16 -16.01
N GLN A 99 -2.13 6.50 -15.85
CA GLN A 99 -1.10 6.21 -16.84
C GLN A 99 -1.01 4.70 -17.13
N GLY A 100 -1.01 3.86 -16.08
CA GLY A 100 -0.96 2.40 -16.23
C GLY A 100 -2.13 1.83 -17.02
N LEU A 101 -3.33 2.41 -16.86
CA LEU A 101 -4.53 2.08 -17.64
C LEU A 101 -4.39 2.54 -19.10
N ASP A 102 -3.91 3.76 -19.33
CA ASP A 102 -3.82 4.37 -20.65
C ASP A 102 -2.79 3.69 -21.57
N ILE A 103 -1.66 3.24 -21.00
CA ILE A 103 -0.64 2.48 -21.75
C ILE A 103 -0.92 0.97 -21.78
N GLY A 104 -2.01 0.49 -21.14
CA GLY A 104 -2.46 -0.90 -21.21
C GLY A 104 -1.65 -1.90 -20.38
N VAL A 105 -0.83 -1.45 -19.41
CA VAL A 105 -0.16 -2.36 -18.47
C VAL A 105 -1.11 -2.85 -17.41
N ILE A 106 -2.07 -2.02 -16.98
CA ILE A 106 -3.23 -2.43 -16.20
C ILE A 106 -4.32 -2.86 -17.19
N ASP A 107 -4.73 -4.12 -17.10
CA ASP A 107 -5.76 -4.68 -17.97
C ASP A 107 -7.15 -4.19 -17.52
N ARG A 108 -7.79 -3.40 -18.36
CA ARG A 108 -9.13 -2.82 -18.06
C ARG A 108 -10.25 -3.86 -17.90
N LYS A 109 -10.01 -5.13 -18.26
CA LYS A 109 -10.99 -6.22 -18.12
C LYS A 109 -10.86 -6.95 -16.79
N LYS A 110 -9.77 -6.75 -16.06
CA LYS A 110 -9.49 -7.41 -14.78
C LYS A 110 -9.71 -6.48 -13.61
N ALA A 111 -10.15 -7.04 -12.50
CA ALA A 111 -10.04 -6.36 -11.21
C ALA A 111 -8.56 -6.26 -10.80
N CYS A 112 -8.22 -5.25 -10.00
CA CYS A 112 -6.88 -5.14 -9.46
C CYS A 112 -6.87 -4.87 -7.96
N ILE A 113 -5.77 -5.26 -7.30
CA ILE A 113 -5.44 -4.87 -5.95
C ILE A 113 -4.36 -3.79 -6.04
N ILE A 114 -4.65 -2.59 -5.57
CA ILE A 114 -3.66 -1.52 -5.40
C ILE A 114 -3.02 -1.69 -4.03
N THR A 115 -1.68 -1.73 -3.98
CA THR A 115 -0.92 -1.81 -2.73
C THR A 115 0.47 -1.17 -2.90
N TYR A 116 1.24 -1.15 -1.82
CA TYR A 116 2.55 -0.50 -1.78
C TYR A 116 3.61 -1.50 -1.29
N PRO A 117 4.81 -1.49 -1.89
CA PRO A 117 5.88 -2.42 -1.50
C PRO A 117 6.39 -2.20 -0.06
N ASP A 118 6.22 -1.01 0.48
CA ASP A 118 6.65 -0.60 1.82
C ASP A 118 5.61 -0.82 2.94
N ASP A 119 4.44 -1.37 2.59
CA ASP A 119 3.45 -1.82 3.56
C ASP A 119 3.69 -3.29 3.93
N LEU A 120 4.32 -3.52 5.09
CA LEU A 120 4.52 -4.86 5.59
C LEU A 120 3.24 -5.38 6.26
N ILE A 121 2.62 -6.38 5.64
CA ILE A 121 1.47 -7.10 6.20
C ILE A 121 1.95 -8.42 6.82
N LEU A 122 1.76 -8.58 8.12
CA LEU A 122 2.22 -9.76 8.88
C LEU A 122 1.32 -10.98 8.71
N ASN A 123 0.04 -10.77 8.40
CA ASN A 123 -0.91 -11.84 8.18
C ASN A 123 -0.72 -12.49 6.80
N LYS A 124 -0.22 -13.71 6.78
CA LYS A 124 0.07 -14.46 5.53
C LYS A 124 -1.19 -14.78 4.71
N ASP A 125 -2.36 -14.84 5.33
CA ASP A 125 -3.64 -15.11 4.65
C ASP A 125 -4.38 -13.83 4.24
N PHE A 126 -3.78 -12.66 4.46
CA PHE A 126 -4.38 -11.37 4.15
C PHE A 126 -4.94 -11.28 2.72
N PRO A 127 -4.22 -11.68 1.65
CA PRO A 127 -4.74 -11.56 0.28
C PRO A 127 -6.02 -12.36 0.07
N LYS A 128 -6.10 -13.57 0.62
CA LYS A 128 -7.33 -14.41 0.54
C LYS A 128 -8.48 -13.81 1.35
N GLN A 129 -8.19 -13.28 2.54
CA GLN A 129 -9.19 -12.62 3.37
C GLN A 129 -9.72 -11.35 2.70
N LEU A 130 -8.83 -10.56 2.07
CA LEU A 130 -9.20 -9.37 1.30
C LEU A 130 -10.17 -9.72 0.16
N LEU A 131 -9.85 -10.75 -0.64
CA LEU A 131 -10.74 -11.18 -1.73
C LEU A 131 -12.08 -11.67 -1.23
N ARG A 132 -12.11 -12.50 -0.19
CA ARG A 132 -13.38 -12.95 0.40
C ARG A 132 -14.23 -11.78 0.85
N ARG A 133 -13.61 -10.79 1.48
CA ARG A 133 -14.31 -9.59 1.95
C ARG A 133 -14.79 -8.71 0.81
N HIS A 134 -13.99 -8.60 -0.25
CA HIS A 134 -14.37 -7.91 -1.47
C HIS A 134 -15.60 -8.57 -2.13
N MET A 135 -15.64 -9.89 -2.22
CA MET A 135 -16.81 -10.61 -2.77
C MET A 135 -18.09 -10.33 -1.99
N VAL A 136 -18.02 -10.26 -0.65
CA VAL A 136 -19.17 -9.83 0.16
C VAL A 136 -19.62 -8.42 -0.18
N GLY A 137 -18.68 -7.50 -0.47
CA GLY A 137 -18.99 -6.16 -0.95
C GLY A 137 -19.66 -6.16 -2.33
N LYS A 138 -19.17 -6.99 -3.26
CA LYS A 138 -19.76 -7.13 -4.61
C LYS A 138 -21.20 -7.62 -4.57
N GLU A 139 -21.52 -8.59 -3.73
CA GLU A 139 -22.91 -9.07 -3.53
C GLU A 139 -23.84 -7.94 -3.06
N LYS A 140 -23.28 -6.88 -2.46
CA LYS A 140 -24.00 -5.66 -2.03
C LYS A 140 -23.95 -4.53 -3.06
N GLY A 141 -23.42 -4.79 -4.26
CA GLY A 141 -23.30 -3.79 -5.34
C GLY A 141 -22.07 -2.87 -5.23
N CYS A 142 -21.09 -3.18 -4.37
CA CYS A 142 -19.87 -2.40 -4.27
C CYS A 142 -18.90 -2.71 -5.43
N LEU A 143 -18.20 -1.69 -5.90
CA LEU A 143 -17.22 -1.75 -6.99
C LEU A 143 -15.78 -1.71 -6.48
N SER A 144 -15.60 -1.37 -5.21
CA SER A 144 -14.28 -1.27 -4.59
C SER A 144 -14.32 -1.69 -3.13
N THR A 145 -13.18 -2.14 -2.62
CA THR A 145 -12.98 -2.41 -1.19
C THR A 145 -11.73 -1.69 -0.73
N VAL A 146 -11.85 -0.92 0.35
CA VAL A 146 -10.71 -0.29 1.04
C VAL A 146 -10.33 -1.09 2.27
N VAL A 147 -9.03 -1.27 2.48
CA VAL A 147 -8.51 -1.84 3.72
C VAL A 147 -8.29 -0.73 4.74
N ARG A 148 -8.71 -0.98 5.99
CA ARG A 148 -8.49 -0.08 7.11
C ARG A 148 -8.03 -0.84 8.35
N VAL A 149 -7.27 -0.19 9.21
CA VAL A 149 -6.97 -0.69 10.54
C VAL A 149 -8.09 -0.32 11.52
N ASN A 150 -8.22 -1.08 12.61
CA ASN A 150 -9.29 -0.90 13.60
C ASN A 150 -9.05 0.27 14.57
N LYS A 151 -7.80 0.73 14.70
CA LYS A 151 -7.38 1.84 15.58
C LYS A 151 -6.16 2.55 15.02
N THR A 152 -5.83 3.68 15.60
CA THR A 152 -4.58 4.43 15.34
C THR A 152 -3.89 4.77 16.65
N ILE A 153 -2.63 5.20 16.57
CA ILE A 153 -1.91 5.75 17.71
C ILE A 153 -1.95 7.28 17.59
N TYR A 154 -2.45 7.95 18.62
CA TYR A 154 -2.38 9.41 18.69
C TYR A 154 -0.92 9.84 18.86
N ARG A 155 -0.50 10.87 18.14
CA ARG A 155 0.95 11.20 18.04
C ARG A 155 1.51 11.94 19.25
N TYR A 156 0.64 12.45 20.11
CA TYR A 156 0.98 13.32 21.26
C TYR A 156 0.49 12.70 22.56
N GLY A 157 1.03 13.19 23.69
CA GLY A 157 0.46 12.92 25.00
C GLY A 157 -0.93 13.54 25.11
N VAL A 158 -1.86 12.81 25.70
CA VAL A 158 -3.20 13.31 26.06
C VAL A 158 -3.19 13.73 27.51
N VAL A 159 -3.65 14.95 27.78
CA VAL A 159 -3.69 15.55 29.11
C VAL A 159 -5.15 15.84 29.43
N ASN A 160 -5.65 15.35 30.58
CA ASN A 160 -6.94 15.74 31.08
C ASN A 160 -6.76 16.59 32.37
N THR A 161 -7.54 17.62 32.50
CA THR A 161 -7.53 18.51 33.65
C THR A 161 -8.90 18.53 34.36
N ASP A 162 -8.92 18.85 35.63
CA ASP A 162 -10.15 19.24 36.33
C ASP A 162 -10.56 20.68 36.00
N ASP A 163 -11.67 21.13 36.59
CA ASP A 163 -12.21 22.48 36.39
C ASP A 163 -11.32 23.60 36.97
N GLU A 164 -10.40 23.27 37.88
CA GLU A 164 -9.42 24.19 38.48
C GLU A 164 -8.12 24.26 37.68
N GLY A 165 -7.95 23.37 36.64
CA GLY A 165 -6.79 23.31 35.76
C GLY A 165 -5.68 22.35 36.21
N PHE A 166 -5.88 21.57 37.28
CA PHE A 166 -4.93 20.55 37.68
C PHE A 166 -4.98 19.34 36.71
N VAL A 167 -3.81 18.82 36.34
CA VAL A 167 -3.70 17.62 35.53
C VAL A 167 -4.11 16.40 36.36
N ILE A 168 -5.19 15.72 35.92
CA ILE A 168 -5.73 14.53 36.58
C ILE A 168 -5.38 13.23 35.86
N SER A 169 -4.97 13.30 34.57
CA SER A 169 -4.40 12.15 33.85
C SER A 169 -3.49 12.60 32.73
N PHE A 170 -2.51 11.74 32.43
CA PHE A 170 -1.60 11.88 31.28
C PHE A 170 -1.36 10.51 30.67
N GLU A 171 -1.52 10.41 29.35
CA GLU A 171 -1.23 9.19 28.61
C GLU A 171 -0.43 9.54 27.35
N GLU A 172 0.80 9.03 27.26
CA GLU A 172 1.69 9.28 26.11
C GLU A 172 1.31 8.40 24.94
N LYS A 173 0.97 9.03 23.81
CA LYS A 173 0.64 8.36 22.54
C LYS A 173 -0.39 7.25 22.69
N PRO A 174 -1.58 7.53 23.23
CA PRO A 174 -2.59 6.52 23.48
C PRO A 174 -3.13 5.92 22.18
N PRO A 175 -3.55 4.65 22.19
CA PRO A 175 -4.34 4.10 21.12
C PRO A 175 -5.72 4.74 21.10
N VAL A 176 -6.16 5.21 19.93
CA VAL A 176 -7.52 5.72 19.75
C VAL A 176 -8.29 4.79 18.81
N MET A 177 -9.53 4.45 19.18
CA MET A 177 -10.42 3.58 18.42
C MET A 177 -10.99 4.31 17.19
N MET A 178 -10.08 4.87 16.39
CA MET A 178 -10.37 5.57 15.14
C MET A 178 -9.80 4.77 13.98
N PRO A 179 -10.66 4.11 13.18
CA PRO A 179 -10.21 3.36 12.02
C PRO A 179 -9.53 4.27 11.00
N ALA A 180 -8.40 3.81 10.43
CA ALA A 180 -7.67 4.57 9.43
C ALA A 180 -7.46 3.74 8.15
N ASN A 181 -7.47 4.45 7.01
CA ASN A 181 -7.14 3.91 5.71
C ASN A 181 -5.65 3.51 5.65
N VAL A 182 -5.37 2.32 5.12
CA VAL A 182 -3.99 1.87 4.86
C VAL A 182 -3.63 1.97 3.37
N ALA A 183 -4.48 2.61 2.59
CA ALA A 183 -4.31 2.84 1.15
C ALA A 183 -4.21 1.56 0.29
N ILE A 184 -4.67 0.41 0.79
CA ILE A 184 -4.81 -0.82 0.01
C ILE A 184 -6.26 -0.91 -0.48
N TYR A 185 -6.44 -1.12 -1.79
CA TYR A 185 -7.75 -1.16 -2.42
C TYR A 185 -7.90 -2.35 -3.34
N VAL A 186 -9.11 -2.91 -3.44
CA VAL A 186 -9.52 -3.75 -4.58
C VAL A 186 -10.42 -2.90 -5.47
N LEU A 187 -10.13 -2.85 -6.77
CA LEU A 187 -10.88 -2.10 -7.76
C LEU A 187 -11.43 -3.05 -8.81
N GLU A 188 -12.76 -3.00 -9.02
CA GLU A 188 -13.41 -3.64 -10.16
C GLU A 188 -13.23 -2.79 -11.43
N PRO A 189 -13.33 -3.38 -12.64
CA PRO A 189 -13.17 -2.68 -13.91
C PRO A 189 -14.00 -1.38 -14.06
N HIS A 190 -15.21 -1.36 -13.52
CA HIS A 190 -16.08 -0.16 -13.55
C HIS A 190 -15.49 1.04 -12.78
N VAL A 191 -14.56 0.83 -11.87
CA VAL A 191 -13.85 1.93 -11.18
C VAL A 191 -12.92 2.66 -12.15
N TYR A 192 -12.44 2.01 -13.20
CA TYR A 192 -11.56 2.63 -14.20
C TYR A 192 -12.27 3.74 -15.00
N GLU A 193 -13.57 3.61 -15.22
CA GLU A 193 -14.39 4.68 -15.81
C GLU A 193 -14.47 5.93 -14.90
N ILE A 194 -14.48 5.70 -13.57
CA ILE A 194 -14.43 6.80 -12.60
C ILE A 194 -13.07 7.48 -12.65
N ILE A 195 -11.98 6.69 -12.71
CA ILE A 195 -10.63 7.21 -12.86
C ILE A 195 -10.51 8.03 -14.15
N ASP A 196 -11.00 7.51 -15.28
CA ASP A 196 -10.96 8.21 -16.56
C ASP A 196 -11.68 9.56 -16.52
N LYS A 197 -12.80 9.61 -15.82
CA LYS A 197 -13.65 10.81 -15.76
C LYS A 197 -13.11 11.88 -14.81
N PHE A 198 -12.52 11.48 -13.69
CA PHE A 198 -12.20 12.41 -12.59
C PHE A 198 -10.71 12.70 -12.42
N VAL A 199 -9.82 11.85 -12.95
CA VAL A 199 -8.38 12.09 -12.90
C VAL A 199 -7.94 12.93 -14.09
N ASP A 200 -7.78 14.23 -13.84
CA ASP A 200 -7.34 15.21 -14.84
C ASP A 200 -5.81 15.31 -14.86
N MET A 201 -5.17 14.64 -15.81
CA MET A 201 -3.72 14.56 -15.94
C MET A 201 -3.03 15.92 -16.19
N SER A 202 -3.79 17.00 -16.43
CA SER A 202 -3.22 18.35 -16.49
C SER A 202 -2.92 18.95 -15.11
N LYS A 203 -3.46 18.36 -14.01
CA LYS A 203 -3.37 18.85 -12.64
C LYS A 203 -2.46 18.00 -11.74
N LYS A 204 -1.46 17.33 -12.32
CA LYS A 204 -0.51 16.49 -11.56
C LYS A 204 0.25 17.28 -10.48
N PRO A 205 0.66 16.63 -9.37
CA PRO A 205 0.37 15.26 -8.96
C PRO A 205 -1.06 15.11 -8.42
N ILE A 206 -1.71 13.96 -8.67
CA ILE A 206 -3.08 13.70 -8.26
C ILE A 206 -3.12 12.48 -7.34
N ASP A 207 -3.60 12.67 -6.11
CA ASP A 207 -3.76 11.58 -5.15
C ASP A 207 -5.11 10.86 -5.31
N PHE A 208 -5.08 9.55 -5.12
CA PHE A 208 -6.25 8.68 -5.28
C PHE A 208 -7.31 8.97 -4.22
N GLU A 209 -6.86 9.25 -3.01
CA GLU A 209 -7.71 9.56 -1.87
C GLU A 209 -8.41 10.91 -1.99
N ASP A 210 -7.86 11.85 -2.77
CA ASP A 210 -8.44 13.18 -2.95
C ASP A 210 -9.50 13.23 -4.04
N VAL A 211 -9.40 12.35 -5.05
CA VAL A 211 -10.23 12.44 -6.26
C VAL A 211 -11.14 11.22 -6.43
N VAL A 212 -10.58 10.01 -6.34
CA VAL A 212 -11.33 8.78 -6.65
C VAL A 212 -12.13 8.28 -5.45
N VAL A 213 -11.52 8.26 -4.27
CA VAL A 213 -12.18 7.76 -3.05
C VAL A 213 -13.44 8.55 -2.71
N PRO A 214 -13.46 9.91 -2.72
CA PRO A 214 -14.69 10.67 -2.48
C PRO A 214 -15.82 10.34 -3.45
N GLU A 215 -15.50 10.09 -4.73
CA GLU A 215 -16.49 9.72 -5.73
C GLU A 215 -17.06 8.31 -5.48
N LEU A 216 -16.22 7.34 -5.09
CA LEU A 216 -16.68 6.01 -4.68
C LEU A 216 -17.59 6.07 -3.46
N VAL A 217 -17.28 6.92 -2.49
CA VAL A 217 -18.10 7.14 -1.28
C VAL A 217 -19.43 7.78 -1.66
N ARG A 218 -19.42 8.85 -2.48
CA ARG A 218 -20.64 9.54 -2.95
C ARG A 218 -21.59 8.58 -3.66
N ARG A 219 -21.07 7.66 -4.45
CA ARG A 219 -21.85 6.62 -5.16
C ARG A 219 -22.26 5.46 -4.28
N ARG A 220 -21.74 5.36 -3.04
CA ARG A 220 -21.96 4.26 -2.12
C ARG A 220 -21.52 2.90 -2.67
N VAL A 221 -20.42 2.87 -3.44
CA VAL A 221 -19.85 1.67 -4.06
C VAL A 221 -18.51 1.24 -3.46
N LEU A 222 -18.10 1.84 -2.33
CA LEU A 222 -16.90 1.51 -1.59
C LEU A 222 -17.25 0.68 -0.34
N TYR A 223 -16.75 -0.55 -0.28
CA TYR A 223 -16.85 -1.43 0.88
C TYR A 223 -15.60 -1.36 1.75
N SER A 224 -15.65 -1.82 3.00
CA SER A 224 -14.47 -1.81 3.87
C SER A 224 -14.10 -3.20 4.38
N PHE A 225 -12.78 -3.44 4.46
CA PHE A 225 -12.19 -4.57 5.16
C PHE A 225 -11.31 -4.06 6.30
N THR A 226 -11.63 -4.45 7.53
CA THR A 226 -10.89 -4.03 8.72
C THR A 226 -9.91 -5.12 9.12
N ILE A 227 -8.64 -4.73 9.33
CA ILE A 227 -7.57 -5.58 9.86
C ILE A 227 -7.10 -5.04 11.22
N PRO A 228 -6.49 -5.87 12.09
CA PRO A 228 -5.84 -5.39 13.30
C PRO A 228 -4.70 -4.44 12.97
N TYR A 229 -4.57 -3.35 13.73
CA TYR A 229 -3.49 -2.37 13.57
C TYR A 229 -2.11 -3.03 13.64
N GLU A 230 -1.94 -4.00 14.53
CA GLU A 230 -0.68 -4.71 14.76
C GLU A 230 -0.26 -5.61 13.58
N SER A 231 -1.18 -5.89 12.66
CA SER A 231 -0.89 -6.71 11.47
C SER A 231 -0.33 -5.94 10.29
N TRP A 232 -0.21 -4.61 10.39
CA TRP A 232 0.25 -3.71 9.36
C TRP A 232 1.34 -2.78 9.88
N ILE A 233 2.47 -2.72 9.20
CA ILE A 233 3.59 -1.84 9.52
C ILE A 233 3.96 -1.06 8.26
N PRO A 234 3.60 0.24 8.17
CA PRO A 234 4.01 1.11 7.08
C PRO A 234 5.47 1.52 7.29
N ILE A 235 6.38 1.03 6.46
CA ILE A 235 7.81 1.32 6.61
C ILE A 235 8.12 2.67 5.99
N ASN A 236 7.83 3.76 6.70
CA ASN A 236 8.03 5.13 6.22
C ASN A 236 9.20 5.86 6.87
N GLU A 237 9.58 5.47 8.07
CA GLU A 237 10.65 6.08 8.85
C GLU A 237 11.39 5.03 9.70
N GLU A 238 12.50 5.43 10.33
CA GLU A 238 13.41 4.54 11.06
C GLU A 238 12.70 3.73 12.15
N LYS A 239 11.78 4.35 12.89
CA LYS A 239 11.02 3.68 13.95
C LYS A 239 10.23 2.48 13.41
N GLU A 240 9.56 2.67 12.30
CA GLU A 240 8.73 1.63 11.66
C GLU A 240 9.61 0.55 11.01
N PHE A 241 10.77 0.95 10.46
CA PHE A 241 11.75 0.00 9.95
C PHE A 241 12.23 -0.96 11.06
N ARG A 242 12.61 -0.42 12.24
CA ARG A 242 12.99 -1.24 13.39
C ARG A 242 11.85 -2.07 13.94
N GLN A 243 10.63 -1.54 13.90
CA GLN A 243 9.43 -2.30 14.27
C GLN A 243 9.23 -3.50 13.34
N ALA A 244 9.45 -3.33 12.04
CA ALA A 244 9.38 -4.41 11.05
C ALA A 244 10.47 -5.46 11.28
N GLU A 245 11.73 -5.05 11.55
CA GLU A 245 12.80 -5.98 11.92
C GLU A 245 12.41 -6.84 13.13
N LYS A 246 11.91 -6.21 14.19
CA LYS A 246 11.45 -6.90 15.40
C LYS A 246 10.29 -7.86 15.12
N ALA A 247 9.29 -7.44 14.35
CA ALA A 247 8.13 -8.25 14.01
C ALA A 247 8.49 -9.49 13.19
N LEU A 248 9.54 -9.40 12.38
CA LEU A 248 10.08 -10.50 11.57
C LEU A 248 11.12 -11.36 12.32
N GLY A 249 11.45 -11.04 13.57
CA GLY A 249 12.48 -11.75 14.34
C GLY A 249 13.91 -11.52 13.83
N ILE A 250 14.12 -10.45 13.06
CA ILE A 250 15.44 -10.07 12.56
C ILE A 250 16.22 -9.44 13.70
N LYS A 251 17.37 -10.01 14.03
CA LYS A 251 18.30 -9.37 14.96
C LYS A 251 18.80 -8.09 14.31
N GLY A 252 18.49 -6.95 14.93
CA GLY A 252 18.86 -5.65 14.40
C GLY A 252 20.33 -5.64 13.98
N SER A 253 20.62 -5.26 12.76
CA SER A 253 21.98 -4.98 12.34
C SER A 253 22.46 -3.79 13.17
N ASN A 254 23.29 -4.04 14.16
CA ASN A 254 24.14 -3.03 14.78
C ASN A 254 25.06 -2.51 13.67
N ASN A 255 24.59 -1.59 12.85
CA ASN A 255 25.47 -0.70 12.13
C ASN A 255 26.06 0.25 13.17
N GLY A 256 27.00 -0.32 13.94
CA GLY A 256 27.97 0.45 14.71
C GLY A 256 28.70 1.35 13.73
N THR A 257 28.66 2.60 14.05
CA THR A 257 29.64 3.63 13.72
C THR A 257 31.01 3.05 13.35
N VAL A 258 31.48 3.32 12.17
CA VAL A 258 32.89 3.62 11.91
C VAL A 258 32.96 5.02 11.34
#